data_026d459403a33ec30a6c9003d453cc75
#
_entry.id   026d459403a33ec30a6c9003d453cc75
#
_cell.length_a   1.000
_cell.length_b   1.000
_cell.length_c   1.000
_cell.angle_alpha   90.00
_cell.angle_beta   90.00
_cell.angle_gamma   90.00
#
_symmetry.space_group_name_H-M   'P 1'
#
loop_
_entity.id
_entity.type
_entity.pdbx_description
1 polymer ?
#
loop_
_entity_poly.entity_id
_entity_poly.type
_entity_poly.pdbx_seq_one_letter_code
_entity_poly.pdbx_strand_id
1 'polypeptide(L)'
;MKYVTYPTGHQDTLEVAARRAVLTGVNQTAAKLQVARADEMGVEFFAVTAHGGARPSHAAWQGKTYHRGGAVDYLGKHYEDFESVTGYGTGAGLCGWNCRHTFFSVFPELGPAPNWTQESLAELNARDIEYNGQKYTRYEISQMQRARERSIRKWKRRYLAEDAAGSDTTVSAVKLRAARAELADF
;
A
#
# COMPACT_ATOMS: atom_id res chain seq x y z
N MET A 1 9.49 0.81 26.24
CA MET A 1 8.60 0.48 25.08
C MET A 1 9.25 -0.69 24.35
N LYS A 2 8.47 -1.72 23.94
CA LYS A 2 9.04 -2.87 23.21
C LYS A 2 8.99 -2.58 21.70
N TYR A 3 10.06 -2.90 21.00
CA TYR A 3 10.21 -2.74 19.55
C TYR A 3 10.52 -4.08 18.90
N VAL A 4 10.12 -4.22 17.65
CA VAL A 4 10.57 -5.27 16.73
C VAL A 4 11.66 -4.65 15.87
N THR A 5 12.86 -5.23 15.92
CA THR A 5 13.98 -4.82 15.06
C THR A 5 14.10 -5.79 13.90
N TYR A 6 14.10 -5.25 12.67
CA TYR A 6 14.24 -6.03 11.44
C TYR A 6 15.69 -6.16 11.02
N PRO A 7 16.06 -7.14 10.19
CA PRO A 7 17.45 -7.34 9.72
C PRO A 7 18.06 -6.11 9.05
N THR A 8 17.23 -5.22 8.49
CA THR A 8 17.64 -3.94 7.88
C THR A 8 17.99 -2.85 8.92
N GLY A 9 17.89 -3.13 10.22
CA GLY A 9 18.01 -2.15 11.29
C GLY A 9 16.75 -1.30 11.53
N HIS A 10 15.72 -1.44 10.69
CA HIS A 10 14.45 -0.75 10.91
C HIS A 10 13.76 -1.23 12.19
N GLN A 11 13.14 -0.31 12.92
CA GLN A 11 12.42 -0.61 14.16
C GLN A 11 10.98 -0.14 14.09
N ASP A 12 10.05 -1.04 14.41
CA ASP A 12 8.65 -0.72 14.65
C ASP A 12 8.26 -0.94 16.10
N THR A 13 7.31 -0.16 16.60
CA THR A 13 6.65 -0.50 17.86
C THR A 13 5.88 -1.80 17.68
N LEU A 14 5.72 -2.56 18.77
CA LEU A 14 5.02 -3.86 18.74
C LEU A 14 3.62 -3.75 18.11
N GLU A 15 2.87 -2.69 18.41
CA GLU A 15 1.54 -2.45 17.84
C GLU A 15 1.57 -2.25 16.30
N VAL A 16 2.60 -1.55 15.78
CA VAL A 16 2.76 -1.32 14.33
C VAL A 16 3.14 -2.62 13.64
N ALA A 17 4.08 -3.37 14.22
CA ALA A 17 4.50 -4.66 13.69
C ALA A 17 3.35 -5.67 13.67
N ALA A 18 2.59 -5.78 14.78
CA ALA A 18 1.43 -6.67 14.88
C ALA A 18 0.34 -6.29 13.86
N ARG A 19 -0.01 -5.01 13.76
CA ARG A 19 -0.99 -4.53 12.77
C ARG A 19 -0.55 -4.86 11.34
N ARG A 20 0.72 -4.63 11.01
CA ARG A 20 1.25 -4.96 9.68
C ARG A 20 1.17 -6.46 9.41
N ALA A 21 1.57 -7.29 10.36
CA ALA A 21 1.53 -8.74 10.22
C ALA A 21 0.10 -9.25 9.99
N VAL A 22 -0.87 -8.79 10.78
CA VAL A 22 -2.28 -9.18 10.64
C VAL A 22 -2.84 -8.76 9.28
N LEU A 23 -2.70 -7.48 8.90
CA LEU A 23 -3.24 -6.98 7.63
C LEU A 23 -2.59 -7.66 6.42
N THR A 24 -1.28 -7.90 6.46
CA THR A 24 -0.58 -8.61 5.39
C THR A 24 -1.02 -10.07 5.34
N GLY A 25 -1.13 -10.74 6.48
CA GLY A 25 -1.57 -12.13 6.57
C GLY A 25 -2.97 -12.33 6.01
N VAL A 26 -3.93 -11.46 6.39
CA VAL A 26 -5.31 -11.50 5.84
C VAL A 26 -5.29 -11.31 4.32
N ASN A 27 -4.56 -10.30 3.82
CA ASN A 27 -4.49 -10.02 2.39
C ASN A 27 -3.86 -11.17 1.60
N GLN A 28 -2.77 -11.76 2.11
CA GLN A 28 -2.13 -12.93 1.51
C GLN A 28 -3.01 -14.18 1.56
N THR A 29 -3.77 -14.38 2.62
CA THR A 29 -4.70 -15.50 2.72
C THR A 29 -5.82 -15.37 1.69
N ALA A 30 -6.41 -14.18 1.57
CA ALA A 30 -7.41 -13.90 0.54
C ALA A 30 -6.86 -14.13 -0.89
N ALA A 31 -5.62 -13.68 -1.14
CA ALA A 31 -4.95 -13.89 -2.41
C ALA A 31 -4.72 -15.38 -2.73
N LYS A 32 -4.29 -16.16 -1.74
CA LYS A 32 -4.13 -17.63 -1.91
C LYS A 32 -5.46 -18.33 -2.22
N LEU A 33 -6.56 -17.88 -1.61
CA LEU A 33 -7.89 -18.40 -1.93
C LEU A 33 -8.31 -18.06 -3.35
N GLN A 34 -7.99 -16.85 -3.85
CA GLN A 34 -8.24 -16.48 -5.24
C GLN A 34 -7.47 -17.37 -6.21
N VAL A 35 -6.19 -17.65 -5.92
CA VAL A 35 -5.36 -18.54 -6.74
C VAL A 35 -5.94 -19.96 -6.72
N ALA A 36 -6.28 -20.50 -5.55
CA ALA A 36 -6.85 -21.85 -5.44
C ALA A 36 -8.16 -21.99 -6.23
N ARG A 37 -9.04 -20.98 -6.18
CA ARG A 37 -10.26 -20.96 -7.00
C ARG A 37 -9.98 -20.88 -8.49
N ALA A 38 -8.98 -20.10 -8.89
CA ALA A 38 -8.55 -20.04 -10.29
C ALA A 38 -8.04 -21.39 -10.77
N ASP A 39 -7.24 -22.09 -9.94
CA ASP A 39 -6.76 -23.45 -10.23
C ASP A 39 -7.93 -24.44 -10.42
N GLU A 40 -8.94 -24.39 -9.54
CA GLU A 40 -10.15 -25.23 -9.66
C GLU A 40 -10.95 -24.96 -10.95
N MET A 41 -10.94 -23.70 -11.42
CA MET A 41 -11.65 -23.29 -12.63
C MET A 41 -10.78 -23.38 -13.90
N GLY A 42 -9.51 -23.75 -13.79
CA GLY A 42 -8.57 -23.75 -14.92
C GLY A 42 -8.30 -22.37 -15.49
N VAL A 43 -8.33 -21.31 -14.65
CA VAL A 43 -8.12 -19.93 -15.08
C VAL A 43 -6.69 -19.48 -14.79
N GLU A 44 -6.02 -18.99 -15.81
CA GLU A 44 -4.63 -18.53 -15.72
C GLU A 44 -4.48 -17.01 -15.87
N PHE A 45 -5.57 -16.26 -16.09
CA PHE A 45 -5.55 -14.81 -16.26
C PHE A 45 -6.09 -14.10 -15.03
N PHE A 46 -5.33 -13.08 -14.55
CA PHE A 46 -5.68 -12.27 -13.40
C PHE A 46 -5.70 -10.78 -13.74
N ALA A 47 -6.80 -10.11 -13.42
CA ALA A 47 -6.87 -8.65 -13.46
C ALA A 47 -6.53 -8.09 -12.08
N VAL A 48 -5.57 -7.17 -12.04
CA VAL A 48 -5.14 -6.49 -10.81
C VAL A 48 -5.91 -5.19 -10.64
N THR A 49 -6.38 -4.92 -9.43
CA THR A 49 -7.08 -3.69 -9.10
C THR A 49 -6.17 -2.47 -9.18
N ALA A 50 -6.75 -1.27 -9.33
CA ALA A 50 -6.02 -0.01 -9.26
C ALA A 50 -6.66 0.94 -8.24
N HIS A 51 -5.84 1.82 -7.68
CA HIS A 51 -6.31 2.87 -6.79
C HIS A 51 -5.37 4.08 -6.78
N GLY A 52 -5.89 5.25 -6.50
CA GLY A 52 -5.08 6.45 -6.30
C GLY A 52 -4.19 6.34 -5.06
N GLY A 53 -2.96 6.87 -5.18
CA GLY A 53 -1.97 6.84 -4.10
C GLY A 53 -1.26 5.50 -3.94
N ALA A 54 -1.24 4.66 -4.98
CA ALA A 54 -0.36 3.51 -5.07
C ALA A 54 1.11 3.97 -4.98
N ARG A 55 1.96 3.16 -4.31
CA ARG A 55 3.41 3.46 -4.32
C ARG A 55 3.95 3.36 -5.75
N PRO A 56 5.02 4.11 -6.13
CA PRO A 56 5.51 4.14 -7.50
C PRO A 56 5.79 2.76 -8.11
N SER A 57 6.37 1.82 -7.35
CA SER A 57 6.61 0.45 -7.79
C SER A 57 5.32 -0.34 -8.08
N HIS A 58 4.19 0.00 -7.46
CA HIS A 58 2.90 -0.63 -7.69
C HIS A 58 2.08 0.09 -8.76
N ALA A 59 2.26 1.39 -8.91
CA ALA A 59 1.62 2.19 -9.95
C ALA A 59 1.95 1.70 -11.37
N ALA A 60 3.12 1.10 -11.56
CA ALA A 60 3.58 0.59 -12.84
C ALA A 60 2.74 -0.59 -13.37
N TRP A 61 2.24 -1.43 -12.48
CA TRP A 61 1.55 -2.67 -12.84
C TRP A 61 0.07 -2.73 -12.42
N GLN A 62 -0.45 -1.77 -11.65
CA GLN A 62 -1.86 -1.77 -11.25
C GLN A 62 -2.81 -1.62 -12.45
N GLY A 63 -4.02 -2.14 -12.32
CA GLY A 63 -5.10 -1.98 -13.31
C GLY A 63 -4.90 -2.74 -14.62
N LYS A 64 -3.94 -3.65 -14.68
CA LYS A 64 -3.66 -4.47 -15.86
C LYS A 64 -4.04 -5.94 -15.62
N THR A 65 -4.14 -6.67 -16.73
CA THR A 65 -4.37 -8.13 -16.72
C THR A 65 -3.06 -8.83 -17.06
N TYR A 66 -2.79 -9.90 -16.36
CA TYR A 66 -1.59 -10.71 -16.44
C TYR A 66 -1.93 -12.18 -16.61
N HIS A 67 -0.98 -12.96 -17.13
CA HIS A 67 -1.08 -14.40 -17.22
C HIS A 67 -0.18 -15.05 -16.15
N ARG A 68 -0.67 -16.10 -15.51
CA ARG A 68 0.08 -16.88 -14.54
C ARG A 68 0.82 -18.03 -15.23
N GLY A 69 2.08 -18.23 -14.87
CA GLY A 69 2.91 -19.29 -15.45
C GLY A 69 3.74 -18.85 -16.65
N GLY A 70 3.98 -17.55 -16.77
CA GLY A 70 4.81 -16.94 -17.83
C GLY A 70 4.03 -15.99 -18.73
N ALA A 71 4.75 -15.19 -19.50
CA ALA A 71 4.13 -14.30 -20.48
C ALA A 71 3.54 -15.11 -21.65
N VAL A 72 2.40 -14.66 -22.20
CA VAL A 72 1.71 -15.35 -23.29
C VAL A 72 1.05 -14.35 -24.26
N ASP A 73 1.01 -14.71 -25.52
CA ASP A 73 0.18 -14.04 -26.53
C ASP A 73 -1.13 -14.84 -26.68
N TYR A 74 -2.26 -14.23 -26.33
CA TYR A 74 -3.56 -14.86 -26.34
C TYR A 74 -4.63 -13.94 -26.92
N LEU A 75 -5.43 -14.43 -27.86
CA LEU A 75 -6.46 -13.66 -28.57
C LEU A 75 -5.94 -12.34 -29.17
N GLY A 76 -4.71 -12.33 -29.71
CA GLY A 76 -4.10 -11.15 -30.33
C GLY A 76 -3.60 -10.09 -29.35
N LYS A 77 -3.54 -10.40 -28.07
CA LYS A 77 -3.04 -9.51 -27.02
C LYS A 77 -1.90 -10.17 -26.26
N HIS A 78 -0.88 -9.40 -25.94
CA HIS A 78 0.22 -9.83 -25.07
C HIS A 78 -0.15 -9.66 -23.61
N TYR A 79 0.07 -10.70 -22.80
CA TYR A 79 -0.08 -10.69 -21.36
C TYR A 79 1.26 -11.01 -20.71
N GLU A 80 1.75 -10.09 -19.89
CA GLU A 80 2.97 -10.27 -19.12
C GLU A 80 2.75 -11.29 -17.99
N ASP A 81 3.84 -11.83 -17.45
CA ASP A 81 3.80 -12.79 -16.36
C ASP A 81 3.37 -12.14 -15.03
N PHE A 82 2.38 -12.76 -14.39
CA PHE A 82 1.75 -12.25 -13.16
C PHE A 82 2.74 -12.13 -12.00
N GLU A 83 3.50 -13.20 -11.72
CA GLU A 83 4.40 -13.25 -10.58
C GLU A 83 5.60 -12.32 -10.76
N SER A 84 6.24 -12.36 -11.90
CA SER A 84 7.48 -11.60 -12.13
C SER A 84 7.24 -10.09 -12.20
N VAL A 85 6.13 -9.65 -12.81
CA VAL A 85 5.83 -8.21 -12.97
C VAL A 85 5.26 -7.62 -11.68
N THR A 86 4.33 -8.31 -11.02
CA THR A 86 3.68 -7.78 -9.82
C THR A 86 4.45 -8.07 -8.54
N GLY A 87 5.42 -8.97 -8.59
CA GLY A 87 6.15 -9.47 -7.42
C GLY A 87 5.26 -10.27 -6.47
N TYR A 88 4.14 -10.85 -6.97
CA TYR A 88 3.28 -11.71 -6.16
C TYR A 88 4.10 -12.84 -5.49
N GLY A 89 3.78 -13.13 -4.25
CA GLY A 89 4.56 -14.08 -3.44
C GLY A 89 5.74 -13.44 -2.67
N THR A 90 6.09 -12.18 -2.95
CA THR A 90 7.13 -11.45 -2.21
C THR A 90 6.53 -10.47 -1.21
N GLY A 91 7.31 -10.09 -0.20
CA GLY A 91 6.86 -9.11 0.80
C GLY A 91 6.65 -7.69 0.24
N ALA A 92 7.35 -7.32 -0.82
CA ALA A 92 7.26 -5.99 -1.42
C ALA A 92 6.25 -5.90 -2.59
N GLY A 93 5.81 -7.05 -3.12
CA GLY A 93 4.94 -7.14 -4.28
C GLY A 93 3.44 -7.05 -3.98
N LEU A 94 2.65 -7.55 -4.93
CA LEU A 94 1.19 -7.63 -4.85
C LEU A 94 0.75 -8.45 -3.63
N CYS A 95 -0.23 -7.96 -2.91
CA CYS A 95 -0.74 -8.51 -1.64
C CYS A 95 0.32 -8.62 -0.52
N GLY A 96 1.51 -8.03 -0.70
CA GLY A 96 2.56 -7.98 0.30
C GLY A 96 2.39 -6.85 1.33
N TRP A 97 3.49 -6.38 1.90
CA TRP A 97 3.48 -5.40 3.00
C TRP A 97 2.84 -4.07 2.61
N ASN A 98 1.79 -3.69 3.36
CA ASN A 98 1.03 -2.46 3.13
C ASN A 98 0.48 -2.33 1.70
N CYS A 99 0.38 -3.41 0.96
CA CYS A 99 -0.29 -3.43 -0.34
C CYS A 99 -1.80 -3.33 -0.13
N ARG A 100 -2.47 -2.52 -0.96
CA ARG A 100 -3.93 -2.37 -0.97
C ARG A 100 -4.56 -2.98 -2.23
N HIS A 101 -3.71 -3.44 -3.16
CA HIS A 101 -4.17 -4.08 -4.36
C HIS A 101 -4.62 -5.50 -4.05
N THR A 102 -5.61 -5.94 -4.81
CA THR A 102 -6.03 -7.33 -4.94
C THR A 102 -6.11 -7.68 -6.42
N PHE A 103 -6.48 -8.91 -6.73
CA PHE A 103 -6.67 -9.38 -8.09
C PHE A 103 -7.85 -10.35 -8.13
N PHE A 104 -8.34 -10.63 -9.32
CA PHE A 104 -9.42 -11.59 -9.55
C PHE A 104 -9.24 -12.27 -10.90
N SER A 105 -9.77 -13.48 -11.01
CA SER A 105 -9.76 -14.27 -12.24
C SER A 105 -10.55 -13.59 -13.34
N VAL A 106 -10.05 -13.63 -14.56
CA VAL A 106 -10.72 -13.14 -15.77
C VAL A 106 -10.65 -14.18 -16.87
N PHE A 107 -11.61 -14.12 -17.77
CA PHE A 107 -11.76 -15.00 -18.92
C PHE A 107 -11.69 -14.15 -20.18
N PRO A 108 -10.51 -13.97 -20.80
CA PRO A 108 -10.33 -13.08 -21.95
C PRO A 108 -11.25 -13.42 -23.13
N GLU A 109 -11.64 -14.69 -23.26
CA GLU A 109 -12.57 -15.19 -24.28
C GLU A 109 -14.02 -14.73 -24.09
N LEU A 110 -14.41 -14.34 -22.88
CA LEU A 110 -15.74 -13.81 -22.57
C LEU A 110 -15.83 -12.30 -22.76
N GLY A 111 -14.73 -11.65 -23.09
CA GLY A 111 -14.63 -10.22 -23.30
C GLY A 111 -13.53 -9.57 -22.47
N PRO A 112 -13.29 -8.27 -22.68
CA PRO A 112 -12.25 -7.55 -21.94
C PRO A 112 -12.59 -7.52 -20.44
N ALA A 113 -11.59 -7.81 -19.60
CA ALA A 113 -11.70 -7.54 -18.17
C ALA A 113 -12.08 -6.05 -17.96
N PRO A 114 -12.71 -5.70 -16.81
CA PRO A 114 -12.93 -4.29 -16.47
C PRO A 114 -11.59 -3.58 -16.52
N ASN A 115 -11.35 -2.87 -17.60
CA ASN A 115 -10.04 -2.31 -17.89
C ASN A 115 -10.00 -0.87 -17.41
N TRP A 116 -8.98 -0.57 -16.63
CA TRP A 116 -8.49 0.78 -16.47
C TRP A 116 -7.87 1.22 -17.79
N THR A 117 -8.33 2.34 -18.34
CA THR A 117 -7.69 2.93 -19.52
C THR A 117 -6.35 3.56 -19.11
N GLN A 118 -5.48 3.81 -20.09
CA GLN A 118 -4.23 4.51 -19.80
C GLN A 118 -4.49 5.91 -19.23
N GLU A 119 -5.54 6.59 -19.69
CA GLU A 119 -5.95 7.90 -19.19
C GLU A 119 -6.36 7.82 -17.72
N SER A 120 -7.24 6.87 -17.35
CA SER A 120 -7.68 6.72 -15.97
C SER A 120 -6.55 6.31 -15.02
N LEU A 121 -5.60 5.48 -15.47
CA LEU A 121 -4.41 5.16 -14.68
C LEU A 121 -3.47 6.37 -14.55
N ALA A 122 -3.34 7.20 -15.59
CA ALA A 122 -2.59 8.44 -15.53
C ALA A 122 -3.21 9.43 -14.54
N GLU A 123 -4.54 9.58 -14.54
CA GLU A 123 -5.27 10.40 -13.57
C GLU A 123 -5.07 9.94 -12.13
N LEU A 124 -5.08 8.62 -11.86
CA LEU A 124 -4.81 8.08 -10.53
C LEU A 124 -3.42 8.44 -10.00
N ASN A 125 -2.46 8.62 -10.89
CA ASN A 125 -1.07 8.93 -10.58
C ASN A 125 -0.71 10.40 -10.87
N ALA A 126 -1.71 11.23 -11.24
CA ALA A 126 -1.49 12.63 -11.58
C ALA A 126 -0.88 13.41 -10.41
N ARG A 127 -0.06 14.38 -10.76
CA ARG A 127 0.52 15.36 -9.83
C ARG A 127 -0.35 16.62 -9.85
N ASP A 128 -1.56 16.50 -9.32
CA ASP A 128 -2.64 17.49 -9.42
C ASP A 128 -3.02 18.14 -8.07
N ILE A 129 -2.54 17.59 -6.96
CA ILE A 129 -2.84 18.12 -5.63
C ILE A 129 -1.85 19.24 -5.29
N GLU A 130 -2.35 20.45 -5.17
CA GLU A 130 -1.53 21.61 -4.82
C GLU A 130 -1.43 21.76 -3.29
N TYR A 131 -0.19 21.90 -2.80
CA TYR A 131 0.10 22.21 -1.40
C TYR A 131 1.36 23.08 -1.32
N ASN A 132 1.28 24.20 -0.62
CA ASN A 132 2.37 25.18 -0.48
C ASN A 132 3.01 25.61 -1.83
N GLY A 133 2.19 25.84 -2.86
CA GLY A 133 2.65 26.28 -4.18
C GLY A 133 3.34 25.20 -5.01
N GLN A 134 3.30 23.94 -4.59
CA GLN A 134 3.83 22.80 -5.33
C GLN A 134 2.74 21.75 -5.57
N LYS A 135 2.86 21.02 -6.68
CA LYS A 135 1.94 19.94 -7.01
C LYS A 135 2.51 18.59 -6.61
N TYR A 136 1.66 17.76 -6.06
CA TYR A 136 1.99 16.44 -5.54
C TYR A 136 1.04 15.37 -6.06
N THR A 137 1.51 14.13 -6.07
CA THR A 137 0.66 12.96 -6.26
C THR A 137 -0.08 12.62 -4.97
N ARG A 138 -1.18 11.87 -5.08
CA ARG A 138 -1.91 11.33 -3.90
C ARG A 138 -1.02 10.49 -2.99
N TYR A 139 -0.06 9.76 -3.57
CA TYR A 139 0.92 9.01 -2.78
C TYR A 139 1.80 9.93 -1.93
N GLU A 140 2.41 10.95 -2.53
CA GLU A 140 3.29 11.91 -1.83
C GLU A 140 2.54 12.62 -0.70
N ILE A 141 1.35 13.15 -0.97
CA ILE A 141 0.48 13.77 0.05
C ILE A 141 0.21 12.79 1.19
N SER A 142 -0.15 11.54 0.88
CA SER A 142 -0.40 10.54 1.93
C SER A 142 0.84 10.22 2.77
N GLN A 143 2.05 10.26 2.18
CA GLN A 143 3.29 10.07 2.94
C GLN A 143 3.60 11.27 3.85
N MET A 144 3.34 12.49 3.39
CA MET A 144 3.48 13.71 4.19
C MET A 144 2.50 13.71 5.38
N GLN A 145 1.22 13.35 5.14
CA GLN A 145 0.24 13.20 6.20
C GLN A 145 0.67 12.15 7.24
N ARG A 146 1.10 10.97 6.78
CA ARG A 146 1.60 9.90 7.67
C ARG A 146 2.83 10.31 8.47
N ALA A 147 3.70 11.17 7.92
CA ALA A 147 4.84 11.69 8.66
C ALA A 147 4.39 12.56 9.85
N ARG A 148 3.39 13.43 9.64
CA ARG A 148 2.79 14.28 10.70
C ARG A 148 2.09 13.44 11.75
N GLU A 149 1.28 12.45 11.34
CA GLU A 149 0.62 11.52 12.25
C GLU A 149 1.63 10.73 13.10
N ARG A 150 2.77 10.31 12.53
CA ARG A 150 3.85 9.66 13.30
C ARG A 150 4.45 10.61 14.33
N SER A 151 4.65 11.89 13.99
CA SER A 151 5.12 12.92 14.91
C SER A 151 4.14 13.10 16.09
N ILE A 152 2.85 13.22 15.81
CA ILE A 152 1.80 13.31 16.84
C ILE A 152 1.85 12.10 17.76
N ARG A 153 1.88 10.87 17.21
CA ARG A 153 1.95 9.64 18.01
C ARG A 153 3.20 9.58 18.88
N LYS A 154 4.36 10.01 18.35
CA LYS A 154 5.62 10.08 19.10
C LYS A 154 5.49 11.00 20.31
N TRP A 155 5.04 12.23 20.10
CA TRP A 155 4.95 13.23 21.17
C TRP A 155 3.83 12.94 22.15
N LYS A 156 2.69 12.38 21.69
CA LYS A 156 1.62 11.91 22.57
C LYS A 156 2.09 10.81 23.53
N ARG A 157 2.83 9.82 23.03
CA ARG A 157 3.37 8.73 23.88
C ARG A 157 4.36 9.27 24.89
N ARG A 158 5.23 10.21 24.49
CA ARG A 158 6.19 10.81 25.40
C ARG A 158 5.48 11.60 26.49
N TYR A 159 4.54 12.46 26.12
CA TYR A 159 3.72 13.20 27.05
C TYR A 159 3.04 12.29 28.09
N LEU A 160 2.36 11.25 27.64
CA LEU A 160 1.68 10.30 28.54
C LEU A 160 2.64 9.55 29.47
N ALA A 161 3.85 9.23 29.00
CA ALA A 161 4.86 8.57 29.83
C ALA A 161 5.45 9.51 30.90
N GLU A 162 5.72 10.76 30.55
CA GLU A 162 6.20 11.81 31.47
C GLU A 162 5.13 12.15 32.51
N ASP A 163 3.87 12.32 32.09
CA ASP A 163 2.71 12.57 32.96
C ASP A 163 2.49 11.43 33.98
N ALA A 164 2.49 10.19 33.51
CA ALA A 164 2.35 9.00 34.37
C ALA A 164 3.52 8.81 35.35
N ALA A 165 4.70 9.36 35.02
CA ALA A 165 5.89 9.33 35.88
C ALA A 165 5.97 10.54 36.83
N GLY A 166 5.04 11.49 36.77
CA GLY A 166 5.09 12.75 37.50
C GLY A 166 6.26 13.66 37.09
N SER A 167 6.76 13.49 35.85
CA SER A 167 7.87 14.26 35.30
C SER A 167 7.39 15.50 34.57
N ASP A 168 8.30 16.45 34.28
CA ASP A 168 7.96 17.64 33.52
C ASP A 168 7.51 17.30 32.10
N THR A 169 6.28 17.67 31.74
CA THR A 169 5.65 17.44 30.43
C THR A 169 5.74 18.64 29.49
N THR A 170 6.37 19.75 29.90
CA THR A 170 6.34 21.02 29.19
C THR A 170 6.78 20.87 27.73
N VAL A 171 7.92 20.23 27.49
CA VAL A 171 8.47 20.04 26.13
C VAL A 171 7.59 19.16 25.28
N SER A 172 7.13 18.04 25.80
CA SER A 172 6.30 17.09 25.06
C SER A 172 4.92 17.66 24.76
N ALA A 173 4.32 18.43 25.68
CA ALA A 173 3.05 19.12 25.47
C ALA A 173 3.14 20.17 24.36
N VAL A 174 4.18 21.01 24.36
CA VAL A 174 4.41 22.01 23.30
C VAL A 174 4.62 21.35 21.95
N LYS A 175 5.47 20.32 21.87
CA LYS A 175 5.73 19.58 20.63
C LYS A 175 4.51 18.83 20.11
N LEU A 176 3.68 18.28 21.00
CA LEU A 176 2.42 17.63 20.63
C LEU A 176 1.43 18.64 20.04
N ARG A 177 1.32 19.83 20.66
CA ARG A 177 0.45 20.90 20.15
C ARG A 177 0.91 21.37 18.77
N ALA A 178 2.20 21.63 18.59
CA ALA A 178 2.77 22.02 17.30
C ALA A 178 2.51 20.98 16.21
N ALA A 179 2.78 19.68 16.49
CA ALA A 179 2.54 18.59 15.54
C ALA A 179 1.06 18.43 15.15
N ARG A 180 0.12 18.73 16.07
CA ARG A 180 -1.32 18.75 15.78
C ARG A 180 -1.71 19.93 14.89
N ALA A 181 -1.16 21.11 15.14
CA ALA A 181 -1.38 22.29 14.31
C ALA A 181 -0.87 22.03 12.88
N GLU A 182 0.36 21.53 12.70
CA GLU A 182 0.90 21.14 11.39
C GLU A 182 0.04 20.13 10.61
N LEU A 183 -0.71 19.27 11.29
CA LEU A 183 -1.64 18.36 10.63
C LEU A 183 -2.98 19.04 10.31
N ALA A 184 -3.42 19.99 11.13
CA ALA A 184 -4.65 20.73 10.89
C ALA A 184 -4.54 21.68 9.70
N ASP A 185 -3.34 22.23 9.46
CA ASP A 185 -3.02 23.14 8.35
C ASP A 185 -2.73 22.37 7.03
N PHE A 186 -2.73 21.03 7.08
CA PHE A 186 -2.46 20.15 5.95
C PHE A 186 -3.75 19.70 5.25
#